data_13a8cc410ca0ccd3a6bf3543c22f7d3e
#
_entry.id   13a8cc410ca0ccd3a6bf3543c22f7d3e
#
_cell.length_a   1.000
_cell.length_b   1.000
_cell.length_c   1.000
_cell.angle_alpha   90.00
_cell.angle_beta   90.00
_cell.angle_gamma   90.00
#
_symmetry.space_group_name_H-M   'P 1'
#
loop_
_entity.id
_entity.type
_entity.pdbx_description
1 polymer ?
#
loop_
_entity_poly.entity_id
_entity_poly.type
_entity_poly.pdbx_seq_one_letter_code
_entity_poly.pdbx_strand_id
1 'polypeptide(L)'
;MGMARAILAVLISMALCGCSREVATGPFAESRTPPELASRFFTPEGWAWGYLKVGAQPVRRYGVASTWRVPRATIVIVPGYGESAETWFETVGELNAEGFTVWVLDRAGQGGSARYTLPRDLGFTPSFDDDVAGLKALVKVVIRPPRDRPLILLGHADGAVAALRAAEAGLQVDGIVASSPKLAPRIVSADMAMDLAGRLPVLGRLPATDWRPWSRSTPDDRAAGQTHDPWRGAVTHAWQTANPDLRLSGPSLGWRRAFAAASAAVRAEAGRVRAPVLWLTGGPGSQEAEDLRHALPACRSLVIPGARPALHLEAATWRRPWFEAVAGFVAEKVDRSRAVKIVHQVAGDYPARIPGFPAAP
;
A
#
# COMPACT_ATOMS: atom_id res chain seq x y z
N MET A 1 -17.13 -29.93 -39.29
CA MET A 1 -17.85 -29.70 -38.02
C MET A 1 -17.31 -30.51 -36.83
N GLY A 2 -16.62 -31.61 -37.00
CA GLY A 2 -16.11 -32.45 -35.89
C GLY A 2 -14.92 -31.87 -35.14
N MET A 3 -13.94 -31.27 -35.82
CA MET A 3 -12.69 -30.80 -35.23
C MET A 3 -12.89 -29.58 -34.34
N ALA A 4 -13.76 -28.65 -34.73
CA ALA A 4 -14.10 -27.47 -33.91
C ALA A 4 -14.84 -27.85 -32.58
N ARG A 5 -15.70 -28.89 -32.65
CA ARG A 5 -16.36 -29.42 -31.45
C ARG A 5 -15.40 -30.16 -30.54
N ALA A 6 -14.41 -30.88 -31.08
CA ALA A 6 -13.37 -31.53 -30.28
C ALA A 6 -12.44 -30.53 -29.61
N ILE A 7 -12.03 -29.47 -30.30
CA ILE A 7 -11.22 -28.39 -29.73
C ILE A 7 -11.99 -27.65 -28.62
N LEU A 8 -13.27 -27.38 -28.85
CA LEU A 8 -14.12 -26.73 -27.85
C LEU A 8 -14.30 -27.61 -26.60
N ALA A 9 -14.49 -28.92 -26.77
CA ALA A 9 -14.62 -29.90 -25.69
C ALA A 9 -13.31 -30.00 -24.87
N VAL A 10 -12.14 -29.98 -25.51
CA VAL A 10 -10.84 -30.00 -24.86
C VAL A 10 -10.61 -28.69 -24.09
N LEU A 11 -10.97 -27.53 -24.65
CA LEU A 11 -10.87 -26.24 -23.97
C LEU A 11 -11.83 -26.16 -22.79
N ILE A 12 -13.04 -26.69 -22.89
CA ILE A 12 -14.00 -26.77 -21.78
C ILE A 12 -13.49 -27.75 -20.70
N SER A 13 -12.93 -28.88 -21.07
CA SER A 13 -12.35 -29.85 -20.11
C SER A 13 -11.14 -29.28 -19.39
N MET A 14 -10.25 -28.55 -20.09
CA MET A 14 -9.15 -27.82 -19.45
C MET A 14 -9.66 -26.70 -18.50
N ALA A 15 -10.72 -26.00 -18.86
CA ALA A 15 -11.34 -25.00 -18.02
C ALA A 15 -11.99 -25.61 -16.76
N LEU A 16 -12.60 -26.81 -16.89
CA LEU A 16 -13.24 -27.51 -15.76
C LEU A 16 -12.21 -28.20 -14.85
N CYS A 17 -11.09 -28.66 -15.35
CA CYS A 17 -10.00 -29.19 -14.53
C CYS A 17 -9.23 -28.09 -13.77
N GLY A 18 -9.29 -26.84 -14.21
CA GLY A 18 -8.71 -25.68 -13.52
C GLY A 18 -9.58 -25.13 -12.38
N CYS A 19 -10.79 -25.64 -12.18
CA CYS A 19 -11.80 -25.04 -11.30
C CYS A 19 -11.81 -25.53 -9.85
N SER A 20 -10.79 -26.18 -9.32
CA SER A 20 -10.85 -26.48 -7.89
C SER A 20 -9.54 -26.96 -7.30
N ARG A 21 -8.60 -26.11 -7.21
CA ARG A 21 -7.69 -26.06 -6.07
C ARG A 21 -7.18 -24.64 -6.01
N GLU A 22 -7.67 -23.87 -5.04
CA GLU A 22 -6.86 -22.82 -4.44
C GLU A 22 -5.52 -23.48 -4.07
N VAL A 23 -4.55 -23.39 -4.95
CA VAL A 23 -3.16 -23.54 -4.53
C VAL A 23 -2.87 -22.26 -3.77
N ALA A 24 -3.45 -22.15 -2.59
CA ALA A 24 -3.08 -21.19 -1.60
C ALA A 24 -1.62 -21.50 -1.26
N THR A 25 -0.73 -20.92 -2.04
CA THR A 25 0.66 -20.87 -1.64
C THR A 25 0.66 -20.13 -0.33
N GLY A 26 1.03 -20.80 0.76
CA GLY A 26 1.05 -20.21 2.09
C GLY A 26 1.81 -18.89 2.11
N PRO A 27 1.58 -18.02 3.07
CA PRO A 27 2.35 -16.80 3.22
C PRO A 27 3.82 -17.16 3.46
N PHE A 28 4.71 -16.35 2.91
CA PHE A 28 6.14 -16.51 3.07
C PHE A 28 6.54 -16.09 4.48
N ALA A 29 7.26 -16.96 5.21
CA ALA A 29 7.51 -16.73 6.62
C ALA A 29 8.60 -15.67 6.86
N GLU A 30 9.81 -15.91 6.39
CA GLU A 30 10.97 -15.11 6.77
C GLU A 30 11.92 -14.91 5.60
N SER A 31 12.35 -13.66 5.41
CA SER A 31 13.19 -13.28 4.28
C SER A 31 14.67 -13.57 4.58
N ARG A 32 15.36 -14.14 3.61
CA ARG A 32 16.83 -14.23 3.63
C ARG A 32 17.40 -12.93 3.14
N THR A 33 18.30 -12.32 3.93
CA THR A 33 19.01 -11.12 3.53
C THR A 33 19.81 -11.37 2.25
N PRO A 34 19.64 -10.55 1.20
CA PRO A 34 20.46 -10.66 0.00
C PRO A 34 21.94 -10.50 0.30
N PRO A 35 22.84 -11.24 -0.36
CA PRO A 35 24.28 -10.98 -0.26
C PRO A 35 24.60 -9.57 -0.79
N GLU A 36 25.66 -8.96 -0.25
CA GLU A 36 26.17 -7.64 -0.66
C GLU A 36 25.19 -6.46 -0.49
N LEU A 37 24.05 -6.68 0.14
CA LEU A 37 23.10 -5.62 0.44
C LEU A 37 23.68 -4.71 1.55
N ALA A 38 23.60 -3.39 1.38
CA ALA A 38 24.03 -2.46 2.42
C ALA A 38 23.15 -2.58 3.68
N SER A 39 23.76 -2.44 4.87
CA SER A 39 23.11 -2.68 6.17
C SER A 39 21.86 -1.83 6.41
N ARG A 40 21.77 -0.63 5.83
CA ARG A 40 20.58 0.22 5.91
C ARG A 40 19.32 -0.43 5.32
N PHE A 41 19.47 -1.45 4.47
CA PHE A 41 18.37 -2.19 3.86
C PHE A 41 18.08 -3.54 4.55
N PHE A 42 18.79 -3.83 5.65
CA PHE A 42 18.55 -5.04 6.43
C PHE A 42 17.25 -4.91 7.22
N THR A 43 16.77 -6.04 7.70
CA THR A 43 15.64 -6.08 8.61
C THR A 43 15.87 -5.14 9.79
N PRO A 44 14.98 -4.17 10.06
CA PRO A 44 15.11 -3.26 11.17
C PRO A 44 15.17 -3.98 12.53
N GLU A 45 15.85 -3.37 13.49
CA GLU A 45 15.87 -3.89 14.85
C GLU A 45 14.44 -3.97 15.43
N GLY A 46 14.14 -5.06 16.15
CA GLY A 46 12.83 -5.28 16.74
C GLY A 46 11.73 -5.60 15.72
N TRP A 47 12.09 -5.94 14.49
CA TRP A 47 11.12 -6.35 13.48
C TRP A 47 10.48 -7.69 13.81
N ALA A 48 9.16 -7.75 13.69
CA ALA A 48 8.40 -8.98 13.84
C ALA A 48 7.43 -9.19 12.67
N TRP A 49 7.33 -10.42 12.21
CA TRP A 49 6.38 -10.83 11.19
C TRP A 49 5.08 -11.35 11.80
N GLY A 50 3.97 -11.15 11.09
CA GLY A 50 2.69 -11.72 11.43
C GLY A 50 1.84 -11.96 10.20
N TYR A 51 0.73 -12.66 10.41
CA TYR A 51 -0.17 -13.10 9.35
C TYR A 51 -1.61 -12.72 9.66
N LEU A 52 -2.33 -12.33 8.62
CA LEU A 52 -3.72 -11.88 8.72
C LEU A 52 -4.57 -12.62 7.69
N LYS A 53 -5.60 -13.33 8.17
CA LYS A 53 -6.63 -13.95 7.33
C LYS A 53 -7.88 -13.08 7.34
N VAL A 54 -8.42 -12.80 6.18
CA VAL A 54 -9.66 -12.02 6.01
C VAL A 54 -10.63 -12.85 5.16
N GLY A 55 -11.61 -13.43 5.77
CA GLY A 55 -12.58 -14.30 5.08
C GLY A 55 -11.91 -15.39 4.24
N ALA A 56 -12.35 -15.55 3.00
CA ALA A 56 -11.79 -16.50 2.04
C ALA A 56 -10.56 -15.97 1.27
N GLN A 57 -10.17 -14.71 1.49
CA GLN A 57 -9.05 -14.09 0.78
C GLN A 57 -7.71 -14.76 1.14
N PRO A 58 -6.66 -14.66 0.28
CA PRO A 58 -5.32 -15.13 0.61
C PRO A 58 -4.80 -14.53 1.91
N VAL A 59 -4.05 -15.34 2.67
CA VAL A 59 -3.40 -14.87 3.90
C VAL A 59 -2.40 -13.77 3.56
N ARG A 60 -2.48 -12.66 4.29
CA ARG A 60 -1.55 -11.54 4.15
C ARG A 60 -0.44 -11.65 5.17
N ARG A 61 0.76 -11.31 4.73
CA ARG A 61 1.88 -11.08 5.63
C ARG A 61 1.91 -9.59 6.00
N TYR A 62 2.20 -9.31 7.24
CA TYR A 62 2.57 -7.97 7.69
C TYR A 62 3.82 -8.04 8.54
N GLY A 63 4.48 -6.91 8.66
CA GLY A 63 5.59 -6.77 9.58
C GLY A 63 5.44 -5.52 10.42
N VAL A 64 6.12 -5.48 11.57
CA VAL A 64 6.13 -4.34 12.47
C VAL A 64 7.52 -4.12 13.06
N ALA A 65 7.97 -2.87 13.08
CA ALA A 65 9.08 -2.41 13.90
C ALA A 65 8.53 -1.54 15.03
N SER A 66 8.72 -1.99 16.25
CA SER A 66 8.35 -1.23 17.43
C SER A 66 9.53 -0.41 17.92
N THR A 67 9.30 0.87 18.20
CA THR A 67 10.33 1.70 18.84
C THR A 67 10.56 1.25 20.28
N TRP A 68 11.81 1.36 20.75
CA TRP A 68 12.18 1.11 22.15
C TRP A 68 11.73 2.25 23.10
N ARG A 69 11.34 3.40 22.55
CA ARG A 69 10.74 4.52 23.28
C ARG A 69 9.22 4.35 23.37
N VAL A 70 8.58 5.17 24.20
CA VAL A 70 7.12 5.30 24.16
C VAL A 70 6.70 5.76 22.77
N PRO A 71 5.93 4.95 22.02
CA PRO A 71 5.58 5.30 20.66
C PRO A 71 4.76 6.60 20.58
N ARG A 72 5.16 7.50 19.67
CA ARG A 72 4.50 8.79 19.45
C ARG A 72 3.34 8.69 18.47
N ALA A 73 3.45 7.84 17.46
CA ALA A 73 2.44 7.59 16.44
C ALA A 73 2.54 6.16 15.94
N THR A 74 1.50 5.72 15.24
CA THR A 74 1.47 4.46 14.48
C THR A 74 1.39 4.80 13.00
N ILE A 75 2.29 4.23 12.20
CA ILE A 75 2.30 4.37 10.74
C ILE A 75 2.03 2.99 10.14
N VAL A 76 1.12 2.93 9.17
CA VAL A 76 0.90 1.73 8.34
C VAL A 76 1.30 2.04 6.92
N ILE A 77 2.37 1.40 6.45
CA ILE A 77 2.83 1.52 5.08
C ILE A 77 2.05 0.55 4.20
N VAL A 78 1.56 1.06 3.07
CA VAL A 78 0.87 0.30 2.03
C VAL A 78 1.73 0.37 0.77
N PRO A 79 2.53 -0.68 0.49
CA PRO A 79 3.45 -0.72 -0.64
C PRO A 79 2.73 -0.61 -2.00
N GLY A 80 3.45 -0.13 -3.00
CA GLY A 80 3.02 -0.13 -4.39
C GLY A 80 3.11 -1.53 -5.03
N TYR A 81 2.71 -1.61 -6.30
CA TYR A 81 2.79 -2.84 -7.07
C TYR A 81 4.25 -3.34 -7.20
N GLY A 82 4.45 -4.61 -6.85
CA GLY A 82 5.76 -5.27 -6.93
C GLY A 82 6.67 -5.02 -5.73
N GLU A 83 6.30 -4.14 -4.82
CA GLU A 83 7.00 -3.92 -3.57
C GLU A 83 6.58 -4.92 -2.49
N SER A 84 7.44 -5.11 -1.51
CA SER A 84 7.19 -5.87 -0.30
C SER A 84 7.71 -5.09 0.92
N ALA A 85 7.45 -5.58 2.12
CA ALA A 85 7.92 -4.94 3.35
C ALA A 85 9.44 -4.70 3.33
N GLU A 86 10.21 -5.62 2.73
CA GLU A 86 11.65 -5.55 2.62
C GLU A 86 12.13 -4.32 1.82
N THR A 87 11.37 -3.89 0.82
CA THR A 87 11.66 -2.67 0.05
C THR A 87 11.65 -1.42 0.94
N TRP A 88 10.95 -1.47 2.06
CA TRP A 88 10.72 -0.35 2.96
C TRP A 88 11.62 -0.35 4.21
N PHE A 89 12.49 -1.32 4.41
CA PHE A 89 13.26 -1.48 5.64
C PHE A 89 14.10 -0.26 6.02
N GLU A 90 14.76 0.40 5.06
CA GLU A 90 15.47 1.67 5.32
C GLU A 90 14.51 2.74 5.89
N THR A 91 13.38 2.95 5.23
CA THR A 91 12.37 3.92 5.67
C THR A 91 11.74 3.54 7.01
N VAL A 92 11.49 2.26 7.24
CA VAL A 92 10.97 1.74 8.51
C VAL A 92 11.93 2.04 9.63
N GLY A 93 13.23 1.76 9.45
CA GLY A 93 14.27 2.01 10.44
C GLY A 93 14.36 3.49 10.81
N GLU A 94 14.34 4.38 9.81
CA GLU A 94 14.40 5.83 10.02
C GLU A 94 13.15 6.36 10.74
N LEU A 95 11.95 5.96 10.32
CA LEU A 95 10.70 6.35 10.99
C LEU A 95 10.61 5.80 12.41
N ASN A 96 11.16 4.61 12.64
CA ASN A 96 11.24 4.02 13.98
C ASN A 96 12.21 4.81 14.89
N ALA A 97 13.33 5.30 14.35
CA ALA A 97 14.27 6.17 15.06
C ALA A 97 13.62 7.50 15.46
N GLU A 98 12.66 8.01 14.67
CA GLU A 98 11.81 9.17 15.03
C GLU A 98 10.80 8.86 16.15
N GLY A 99 10.75 7.63 16.63
CA GLY A 99 9.85 7.20 17.71
C GLY A 99 8.46 6.80 17.24
N PHE A 100 8.31 6.38 16.00
CA PHE A 100 7.04 5.86 15.47
C PHE A 100 7.06 4.33 15.43
N THR A 101 5.94 3.69 15.78
CA THR A 101 5.73 2.27 15.48
C THR A 101 5.30 2.14 14.03
N VAL A 102 6.05 1.39 13.25
CA VAL A 102 5.84 1.28 11.81
C VAL A 102 5.41 -0.13 11.43
N TRP A 103 4.28 -0.23 10.78
CA TRP A 103 3.71 -1.45 10.22
C TRP A 103 3.82 -1.41 8.70
N VAL A 104 4.09 -2.55 8.09
CA VAL A 104 4.00 -2.70 6.64
C VAL A 104 3.06 -3.85 6.32
N LEU A 105 2.05 -3.63 5.48
CA LEU A 105 1.12 -4.66 5.05
C LEU A 105 1.47 -5.09 3.63
N ASP A 106 2.01 -6.29 3.47
CA ASP A 106 2.08 -6.90 2.15
C ASP A 106 0.67 -7.16 1.63
N ARG A 107 0.34 -6.53 0.50
CA ARG A 107 -1.01 -6.62 -0.07
C ARG A 107 -1.31 -8.04 -0.54
N ALA A 108 -2.57 -8.44 -0.55
CA ALA A 108 -2.96 -9.77 -1.02
C ALA A 108 -2.50 -10.01 -2.47
N GLY A 109 -1.85 -11.15 -2.72
CA GLY A 109 -1.30 -11.48 -4.03
C GLY A 109 0.06 -10.86 -4.34
N GLN A 110 0.67 -10.12 -3.40
CA GLN A 110 1.96 -9.42 -3.58
C GLN A 110 2.88 -9.62 -2.37
N GLY A 111 4.14 -9.19 -2.50
CA GLY A 111 5.13 -9.32 -1.44
C GLY A 111 5.20 -10.74 -0.87
N GLY A 112 5.29 -10.88 0.43
CA GLY A 112 5.27 -12.16 1.13
C GLY A 112 3.88 -12.71 1.44
N SER A 113 2.80 -12.05 0.98
CA SER A 113 1.44 -12.55 1.11
C SER A 113 1.17 -13.70 0.14
N ALA A 114 0.20 -14.54 0.48
CA ALA A 114 -0.25 -15.63 -0.37
C ALA A 114 -0.80 -15.10 -1.72
N ARG A 115 -0.71 -15.93 -2.75
CA ARG A 115 -1.11 -15.57 -4.12
C ARG A 115 -2.53 -16.04 -4.42
N TYR A 116 -3.20 -15.30 -5.30
CA TYR A 116 -4.52 -15.67 -5.83
C TYR A 116 -4.44 -16.66 -6.99
N THR A 117 -3.30 -16.73 -7.67
CA THR A 117 -3.16 -17.49 -8.92
C THR A 117 -1.74 -17.98 -9.15
N LEU A 118 -1.59 -18.83 -10.15
CA LEU A 118 -0.32 -19.26 -10.74
C LEU A 118 -0.19 -18.67 -12.16
N PRO A 119 1.04 -18.42 -12.65
CA PRO A 119 2.31 -18.52 -11.91
C PRO A 119 2.40 -17.49 -10.78
N ARG A 120 3.20 -17.78 -9.76
CA ARG A 120 3.31 -16.95 -8.53
C ARG A 120 3.76 -15.51 -8.79
N ASP A 121 4.54 -15.30 -9.83
CA ASP A 121 5.08 -13.99 -10.20
C ASP A 121 4.10 -13.15 -11.04
N LEU A 122 2.96 -13.71 -11.46
CA LEU A 122 1.90 -12.95 -12.12
C LEU A 122 1.08 -12.15 -11.08
N GLY A 123 1.08 -10.83 -11.22
CA GLY A 123 0.27 -9.98 -10.36
C GLY A 123 -1.22 -10.09 -10.67
N PHE A 124 -1.99 -10.57 -9.70
CA PHE A 124 -3.45 -10.68 -9.80
C PHE A 124 -4.11 -10.26 -8.50
N THR A 125 -5.19 -9.52 -8.60
CA THR A 125 -6.19 -9.31 -7.56
C THR A 125 -7.57 -9.19 -8.19
N PRO A 126 -8.62 -9.74 -7.57
CA PRO A 126 -9.98 -9.59 -8.07
C PRO A 126 -10.52 -8.17 -7.86
N SER A 127 -10.13 -7.51 -6.76
CA SER A 127 -10.55 -6.16 -6.38
C SER A 127 -9.57 -5.53 -5.39
N PHE A 128 -9.43 -4.21 -5.43
CA PHE A 128 -8.76 -3.43 -4.37
C PHE A 128 -9.60 -3.35 -3.09
N ASP A 129 -10.86 -3.76 -3.11
CA ASP A 129 -11.66 -3.89 -1.89
C ASP A 129 -11.09 -4.97 -0.96
N ASP A 130 -10.36 -5.94 -1.51
CA ASP A 130 -9.60 -6.90 -0.72
C ASP A 130 -8.48 -6.20 0.08
N ASP A 131 -7.78 -5.24 -0.52
CA ASP A 131 -6.76 -4.45 0.18
C ASP A 131 -7.41 -3.57 1.26
N VAL A 132 -8.55 -2.96 0.96
CA VAL A 132 -9.35 -2.19 1.94
C VAL A 132 -9.75 -3.07 3.13
N ALA A 133 -10.26 -4.27 2.86
CA ALA A 133 -10.63 -5.22 3.92
C ALA A 133 -9.40 -5.63 4.75
N GLY A 134 -8.26 -5.86 4.11
CA GLY A 134 -6.99 -6.17 4.77
C GLY A 134 -6.52 -5.05 5.69
N LEU A 135 -6.52 -3.80 5.23
CA LEU A 135 -6.16 -2.63 6.02
C LEU A 135 -7.09 -2.45 7.22
N LYS A 136 -8.41 -2.55 7.00
CA LYS A 136 -9.40 -2.44 8.08
C LYS A 136 -9.20 -3.55 9.13
N ALA A 137 -8.93 -4.77 8.70
CA ALA A 137 -8.69 -5.89 9.60
C ALA A 137 -7.37 -5.71 10.36
N LEU A 138 -6.27 -5.32 9.69
CA LEU A 138 -5.00 -5.05 10.34
C LEU A 138 -5.16 -4.00 11.45
N VAL A 139 -5.81 -2.88 11.14
CA VAL A 139 -5.99 -1.79 12.11
C VAL A 139 -6.92 -2.20 13.27
N LYS A 140 -8.07 -2.81 12.96
CA LYS A 140 -9.10 -3.09 13.97
C LYS A 140 -8.81 -4.31 14.82
N VAL A 141 -8.14 -5.32 14.27
CA VAL A 141 -7.93 -6.62 14.95
C VAL A 141 -6.53 -6.74 15.52
N VAL A 142 -5.51 -6.30 14.77
CA VAL A 142 -4.11 -6.49 15.15
C VAL A 142 -3.54 -5.27 15.86
N ILE A 143 -3.56 -4.10 15.21
CA ILE A 143 -2.91 -2.89 15.72
C ILE A 143 -3.68 -2.33 16.92
N ARG A 144 -4.99 -2.17 16.80
CA ARG A 144 -5.87 -1.59 17.83
C ARG A 144 -5.26 -0.29 18.40
N PRO A 145 -5.05 0.73 17.55
CA PRO A 145 -4.30 1.90 17.96
C PRO A 145 -4.97 2.57 19.16
N PRO A 146 -4.21 2.97 20.20
CA PRO A 146 -4.75 3.75 21.31
C PRO A 146 -5.29 5.08 20.81
N ARG A 147 -6.36 5.58 21.43
CA ARG A 147 -7.01 6.85 21.03
C ARG A 147 -6.11 8.09 21.16
N ASP A 148 -5.11 8.03 22.01
CA ASP A 148 -4.15 9.11 22.27
C ASP A 148 -2.91 9.07 21.37
N ARG A 149 -2.89 8.15 20.40
CA ARG A 149 -1.78 7.98 19.46
C ARG A 149 -2.29 8.01 18.03
N PRO A 150 -1.88 8.99 17.22
CA PRO A 150 -2.36 9.12 15.87
C PRO A 150 -1.95 7.91 15.01
N LEU A 151 -2.90 7.50 14.15
CA LEU A 151 -2.74 6.48 13.14
C LEU A 151 -2.62 7.12 11.75
N ILE A 152 -1.51 6.87 11.07
CA ILE A 152 -1.23 7.41 9.73
C ILE A 152 -1.12 6.26 8.74
N LEU A 153 -1.77 6.39 7.58
CA LEU A 153 -1.50 5.52 6.44
C LEU A 153 -0.47 6.21 5.53
N LEU A 154 0.56 5.47 5.10
CA LEU A 154 1.51 5.90 4.09
C LEU A 154 1.39 4.96 2.89
N GLY A 155 0.76 5.41 1.82
CA GLY A 155 0.60 4.65 0.59
C GLY A 155 1.54 5.13 -0.51
N HIS A 156 2.18 4.20 -1.22
CA HIS A 156 2.99 4.50 -2.39
C HIS A 156 2.30 4.04 -3.67
N ALA A 157 2.36 4.84 -4.71
CA ALA A 157 1.81 4.55 -6.04
C ALA A 157 0.34 4.08 -5.96
N ASP A 158 0.02 2.86 -6.41
CA ASP A 158 -1.31 2.25 -6.30
C ASP A 158 -1.66 1.82 -4.85
N GLY A 159 -0.68 1.68 -3.97
CA GLY A 159 -0.90 1.55 -2.53
C GLY A 159 -1.54 2.79 -1.90
N ALA A 160 -1.29 3.99 -2.46
CA ALA A 160 -1.97 5.21 -2.05
C ALA A 160 -3.47 5.16 -2.40
N VAL A 161 -3.84 4.57 -3.55
CA VAL A 161 -5.24 4.35 -3.90
C VAL A 161 -5.92 3.42 -2.88
N ALA A 162 -5.26 2.33 -2.48
CA ALA A 162 -5.80 1.43 -1.46
C ALA A 162 -5.97 2.13 -0.09
N ALA A 163 -5.01 2.98 0.32
CA ALA A 163 -5.10 3.76 1.56
C ALA A 163 -6.27 4.76 1.54
N LEU A 164 -6.43 5.52 0.45
CA LEU A 164 -7.53 6.46 0.27
C LEU A 164 -8.88 5.73 0.26
N ARG A 165 -8.99 4.62 -0.49
CA ARG A 165 -10.19 3.77 -0.51
C ARG A 165 -10.56 3.23 0.87
N ALA A 166 -9.57 2.87 1.69
CA ALA A 166 -9.83 2.42 3.06
C ALA A 166 -10.47 3.52 3.93
N ALA A 167 -9.98 4.76 3.78
CA ALA A 167 -10.55 5.93 4.48
C ALA A 167 -11.97 6.26 3.98
N GLU A 168 -12.21 6.25 2.66
CA GLU A 168 -13.54 6.40 2.06
C GLU A 168 -14.52 5.35 2.58
N ALA A 169 -14.06 4.11 2.74
CA ALA A 169 -14.83 3.01 3.31
C ALA A 169 -14.97 3.09 4.84
N GLY A 170 -14.59 4.20 5.46
CA GLY A 170 -14.82 4.48 6.88
C GLY A 170 -13.75 3.95 7.83
N LEU A 171 -12.52 3.63 7.36
CA LEU A 171 -11.40 3.43 8.24
C LEU A 171 -11.00 4.77 8.86
N GLN A 172 -11.10 4.87 10.18
CA GLN A 172 -10.71 6.09 10.90
C GLN A 172 -9.18 6.15 10.99
N VAL A 173 -8.61 7.23 10.46
CA VAL A 173 -7.18 7.54 10.50
C VAL A 173 -6.98 9.04 10.73
N ASP A 174 -5.86 9.43 11.34
CA ASP A 174 -5.56 10.83 11.66
C ASP A 174 -4.86 11.55 10.51
N GLY A 175 -4.40 10.79 9.52
CA GLY A 175 -3.79 11.34 8.31
C GLY A 175 -3.43 10.27 7.29
N ILE A 176 -3.27 10.70 6.05
CA ILE A 176 -2.84 9.86 4.95
C ILE A 176 -1.67 10.56 4.23
N VAL A 177 -0.58 9.85 4.02
CA VAL A 177 0.49 10.26 3.12
C VAL A 177 0.32 9.49 1.82
N ALA A 178 0.02 10.20 0.74
CA ALA A 178 -0.06 9.68 -0.61
C ALA A 178 1.26 10.02 -1.34
N SER A 179 2.18 9.06 -1.38
CA SER A 179 3.50 9.20 -1.98
C SER A 179 3.47 8.74 -3.44
N SER A 180 3.69 9.66 -4.35
CA SER A 180 3.63 9.45 -5.81
C SER A 180 2.42 8.63 -6.23
N PRO A 181 1.21 8.99 -5.84
CA PRO A 181 0.03 8.19 -6.10
C PRO A 181 -0.17 8.00 -7.60
N LYS A 182 -0.37 6.75 -7.98
CA LYS A 182 -0.61 6.34 -9.37
C LYS A 182 -2.08 5.97 -9.54
N LEU A 183 -2.71 6.54 -10.54
CA LEU A 183 -4.07 6.21 -10.94
C LEU A 183 -4.08 5.61 -12.33
N ALA A 184 -5.02 4.72 -12.57
CA ALA A 184 -5.30 4.25 -13.92
C ALA A 184 -5.93 5.39 -14.73
N PRO A 185 -5.58 5.54 -16.01
CA PRO A 185 -6.25 6.46 -16.89
C PRO A 185 -7.76 6.14 -16.96
N ARG A 186 -8.55 7.14 -17.35
CA ARG A 186 -9.98 6.92 -17.61
C ARG A 186 -10.13 5.96 -18.78
N ILE A 187 -10.96 4.93 -18.59
CA ILE A 187 -11.21 3.92 -19.64
C ILE A 187 -11.89 4.62 -20.80
N VAL A 188 -11.25 4.61 -21.98
CA VAL A 188 -11.86 4.98 -23.23
C VAL A 188 -12.41 3.74 -23.93
N SER A 189 -13.33 3.91 -24.87
CA SER A 189 -14.08 2.83 -25.53
C SER A 189 -13.20 1.70 -26.12
N ALA A 190 -11.97 2.00 -26.52
CA ALA A 190 -11.01 0.98 -27.03
C ALA A 190 -10.59 -0.05 -25.97
N ASP A 191 -10.66 0.29 -24.68
CA ASP A 191 -10.26 -0.59 -23.58
C ASP A 191 -11.41 -1.46 -23.04
N MET A 192 -12.63 -1.26 -23.55
CA MET A 192 -13.81 -1.98 -23.06
C MET A 192 -13.71 -3.50 -23.24
N ALA A 193 -13.11 -3.95 -24.35
CA ALA A 193 -12.92 -5.39 -24.58
C ALA A 193 -11.96 -6.00 -23.56
N MET A 194 -10.89 -5.30 -23.21
CA MET A 194 -9.94 -5.74 -22.18
C MET A 194 -10.55 -5.67 -20.78
N ASP A 195 -11.37 -4.66 -20.48
CA ASP A 195 -12.11 -4.59 -19.22
C ASP A 195 -13.09 -5.78 -19.09
N LEU A 196 -13.85 -6.08 -20.15
CA LEU A 196 -14.75 -7.23 -20.18
C LEU A 196 -14.01 -8.55 -20.01
N ALA A 197 -12.88 -8.74 -20.70
CA ALA A 197 -12.02 -9.91 -20.53
C ALA A 197 -11.51 -10.04 -19.10
N GLY A 198 -11.11 -8.94 -18.49
CA GLY A 198 -10.66 -8.91 -17.10
C GLY A 198 -11.72 -9.31 -16.05
N ARG A 199 -13.02 -9.25 -16.41
CA ARG A 199 -14.14 -9.67 -15.54
C ARG A 199 -14.33 -11.19 -15.53
N LEU A 200 -13.90 -11.88 -16.57
CA LEU A 200 -14.07 -13.33 -16.67
C LEU A 200 -13.00 -14.03 -15.81
N PRO A 201 -13.37 -15.00 -14.95
CA PRO A 201 -12.44 -15.63 -14.00
C PRO A 201 -11.19 -16.22 -14.64
N VAL A 202 -11.31 -16.79 -15.85
CA VAL A 202 -10.17 -17.38 -16.58
C VAL A 202 -9.37 -16.30 -17.30
N LEU A 203 -10.02 -15.42 -18.07
CA LEU A 203 -9.34 -14.39 -18.85
C LEU A 203 -8.70 -13.32 -17.96
N GLY A 204 -9.30 -13.00 -16.81
CA GLY A 204 -8.72 -12.08 -15.85
C GLY A 204 -7.37 -12.54 -15.28
N ARG A 205 -7.09 -13.86 -15.31
CA ARG A 205 -5.80 -14.44 -14.90
C ARG A 205 -4.76 -14.50 -16.03
N LEU A 206 -5.10 -14.06 -17.23
CA LEU A 206 -4.13 -13.97 -18.30
C LEU A 206 -3.19 -12.78 -18.08
N PRO A 207 -1.91 -12.93 -18.44
CA PRO A 207 -0.96 -11.84 -18.46
C PRO A 207 -1.47 -10.68 -19.34
N ALA A 208 -1.21 -9.44 -18.93
CA ALA A 208 -1.39 -8.31 -19.82
C ALA A 208 -0.36 -8.35 -20.96
N THR A 209 -0.64 -7.63 -22.04
CA THR A 209 0.14 -7.72 -23.31
C THR A 209 1.62 -7.37 -23.14
N ASP A 210 1.97 -6.58 -22.17
CA ASP A 210 3.35 -6.16 -21.83
C ASP A 210 3.98 -6.99 -20.69
N TRP A 211 3.30 -8.08 -20.27
CA TRP A 211 3.81 -8.95 -19.23
C TRP A 211 5.08 -9.69 -19.67
N ARG A 212 6.06 -9.72 -18.78
CA ARG A 212 7.26 -10.54 -18.89
C ARG A 212 7.46 -11.31 -17.60
N PRO A 213 7.89 -12.57 -17.64
CA PRO A 213 8.20 -13.30 -16.42
C PRO A 213 9.32 -12.63 -15.66
N TRP A 214 9.34 -12.83 -14.35
CA TRP A 214 10.43 -12.32 -13.52
C TRP A 214 11.78 -12.93 -13.97
N SER A 215 12.82 -12.12 -14.02
CA SER A 215 14.16 -12.55 -14.43
C SER A 215 15.18 -12.18 -13.36
N ARG A 216 16.11 -13.09 -13.10
CA ARG A 216 17.23 -12.86 -12.20
C ARG A 216 18.28 -11.94 -12.82
N SER A 217 18.54 -12.08 -14.10
CA SER A 217 19.62 -11.37 -14.81
C SER A 217 19.23 -9.99 -15.29
N THR A 218 17.95 -9.73 -15.37
CA THR A 218 17.43 -8.45 -15.87
C THR A 218 16.59 -7.82 -14.78
N PRO A 219 17.15 -6.87 -14.01
CA PRO A 219 16.33 -6.00 -13.17
C PRO A 219 15.23 -5.41 -14.04
N ASP A 220 14.03 -5.30 -13.51
CA ASP A 220 12.94 -4.68 -14.24
C ASP A 220 13.42 -3.27 -14.66
N ASP A 221 13.50 -2.98 -15.98
CA ASP A 221 13.86 -1.67 -16.52
C ASP A 221 13.02 -0.54 -15.94
N ARG A 222 11.85 -0.89 -15.41
CA ARG A 222 10.98 0.01 -14.66
C ARG A 222 11.67 0.56 -13.40
N ALA A 223 12.55 -0.20 -12.75
CA ALA A 223 13.29 0.26 -11.58
C ALA A 223 14.23 1.41 -11.92
N ALA A 224 14.88 1.36 -13.09
CA ALA A 224 15.80 2.41 -13.56
C ALA A 224 15.07 3.76 -13.76
N GLY A 225 13.78 3.75 -14.13
CA GLY A 225 12.97 4.95 -14.28
C GLY A 225 12.36 5.48 -12.97
N GLN A 226 12.48 4.73 -11.87
CA GLN A 226 11.79 5.04 -10.61
C GLN A 226 12.61 5.83 -9.61
N THR A 227 13.96 5.80 -9.71
CA THR A 227 14.87 6.47 -8.80
C THR A 227 16.19 6.84 -9.49
N HIS A 228 16.88 7.87 -8.97
CA HIS A 228 18.24 8.24 -9.38
C HIS A 228 19.31 7.48 -8.58
N ASP A 229 18.95 6.80 -7.50
CA ASP A 229 19.88 6.00 -6.70
C ASP A 229 19.91 4.55 -7.22
N PRO A 230 20.99 4.10 -7.86
CA PRO A 230 21.04 2.75 -8.41
C PRO A 230 21.01 1.67 -7.33
N TRP A 231 21.55 1.95 -6.14
CA TRP A 231 21.56 1.01 -5.03
C TRP A 231 20.15 0.81 -4.45
N ARG A 232 19.44 1.92 -4.20
CA ARG A 232 18.04 1.85 -3.75
C ARG A 232 17.14 1.27 -4.84
N GLY A 233 17.37 1.62 -6.09
CA GLY A 233 16.63 1.06 -7.23
C GLY A 233 16.76 -0.47 -7.34
N ALA A 234 17.91 -1.02 -6.93
CA ALA A 234 18.16 -2.46 -6.96
C ALA A 234 17.58 -3.23 -5.76
N VAL A 235 17.14 -2.55 -4.69
CA VAL A 235 16.73 -3.20 -3.42
C VAL A 235 15.63 -4.23 -3.63
N THR A 236 14.54 -3.85 -4.31
CA THR A 236 13.41 -4.75 -4.56
C THR A 236 13.85 -6.00 -5.32
N HIS A 237 14.66 -5.82 -6.38
CA HIS A 237 15.17 -6.93 -7.17
C HIS A 237 16.13 -7.82 -6.38
N ALA A 238 16.99 -7.25 -5.53
CA ALA A 238 17.89 -8.00 -4.67
C ALA A 238 17.11 -8.91 -3.70
N TRP A 239 16.10 -8.38 -3.03
CA TRP A 239 15.22 -9.16 -2.15
C TRP A 239 14.47 -10.25 -2.89
N GLN A 240 13.95 -9.97 -4.10
CA GLN A 240 13.28 -10.96 -4.95
C GLN A 240 14.25 -12.03 -5.50
N THR A 241 15.51 -11.68 -5.70
CA THR A 241 16.55 -12.63 -6.13
C THR A 241 16.85 -13.64 -5.04
N ALA A 242 17.04 -13.16 -3.81
CA ALA A 242 17.32 -14.01 -2.64
C ALA A 242 16.07 -14.81 -2.18
N ASN A 243 14.88 -14.27 -2.42
CA ASN A 243 13.61 -14.82 -1.93
C ASN A 243 12.59 -14.99 -3.07
N PRO A 244 12.53 -16.19 -3.68
CA PRO A 244 11.62 -16.45 -4.81
C PRO A 244 10.15 -16.17 -4.53
N ASP A 245 9.73 -16.28 -3.29
CA ASP A 245 8.34 -16.01 -2.87
C ASP A 245 7.94 -14.52 -3.00
N LEU A 246 8.91 -13.61 -2.97
CA LEU A 246 8.67 -12.18 -3.15
C LEU A 246 8.55 -11.75 -4.61
N ARG A 247 8.92 -12.64 -5.55
CA ARG A 247 8.94 -12.29 -6.97
C ARG A 247 7.56 -11.90 -7.47
N LEU A 248 7.52 -10.77 -8.16
CA LEU A 248 6.36 -10.31 -8.88
C LEU A 248 6.82 -9.65 -10.17
N SER A 249 6.19 -10.05 -11.27
CA SER A 249 6.45 -9.50 -12.60
C SER A 249 5.30 -8.57 -13.04
N GLY A 250 4.95 -8.54 -14.30
CA GLY A 250 3.87 -7.70 -14.80
C GLY A 250 2.47 -8.10 -14.28
N PRO A 251 1.49 -7.19 -14.37
CA PRO A 251 0.12 -7.45 -13.94
C PRO A 251 -0.66 -8.30 -14.94
N SER A 252 -1.66 -9.01 -14.45
CA SER A 252 -2.71 -9.64 -15.24
C SER A 252 -3.76 -8.64 -15.73
N LEU A 253 -4.61 -9.07 -16.65
CA LEU A 253 -5.78 -8.30 -17.10
C LEU A 253 -6.72 -8.00 -15.92
N GLY A 254 -6.94 -8.96 -15.03
CA GLY A 254 -7.78 -8.79 -13.84
C GLY A 254 -7.22 -7.76 -12.87
N TRP A 255 -5.90 -7.74 -12.66
CA TRP A 255 -5.27 -6.72 -11.83
C TRP A 255 -5.46 -5.31 -12.44
N ARG A 256 -5.22 -5.17 -13.74
CA ARG A 256 -5.42 -3.88 -14.44
C ARG A 256 -6.85 -3.39 -14.32
N ARG A 257 -7.81 -4.28 -14.50
CA ARG A 257 -9.24 -3.95 -14.33
C ARG A 257 -9.54 -3.53 -12.89
N ALA A 258 -9.07 -4.30 -11.89
CA ALA A 258 -9.28 -3.99 -10.49
C ALA A 258 -8.67 -2.61 -10.11
N PHE A 259 -7.49 -2.31 -10.64
CA PHE A 259 -6.84 -1.02 -10.45
C PHE A 259 -7.61 0.13 -11.12
N ALA A 260 -8.10 -0.08 -12.34
CA ALA A 260 -8.92 0.92 -13.04
C ALA A 260 -10.23 1.19 -12.26
N ALA A 261 -10.90 0.14 -11.78
CA ALA A 261 -12.11 0.26 -10.97
C ALA A 261 -11.84 1.02 -9.65
N ALA A 262 -10.76 0.67 -8.94
CA ALA A 262 -10.38 1.37 -7.71
C ALA A 262 -10.02 2.84 -7.97
N SER A 263 -9.31 3.13 -9.08
CA SER A 263 -8.96 4.49 -9.48
C SER A 263 -10.19 5.32 -9.85
N ALA A 264 -11.20 4.72 -10.48
CA ALA A 264 -12.46 5.38 -10.76
C ALA A 264 -13.25 5.65 -9.46
N ALA A 265 -13.33 4.67 -8.57
CA ALA A 265 -14.04 4.78 -7.31
C ALA A 265 -13.45 5.85 -6.40
N VAL A 266 -12.11 5.89 -6.23
CA VAL A 266 -11.46 6.90 -5.38
C VAL A 266 -11.68 8.33 -5.89
N ARG A 267 -11.78 8.52 -7.22
CA ARG A 267 -12.14 9.82 -7.79
C ARG A 267 -13.59 10.20 -7.52
N ALA A 268 -14.49 9.24 -7.65
CA ALA A 268 -15.92 9.47 -7.45
C ALA A 268 -16.29 9.76 -5.97
N GLU A 269 -15.56 9.16 -5.04
CA GLU A 269 -15.85 9.22 -3.62
C GLU A 269 -14.84 10.04 -2.81
N ALA A 270 -13.95 10.81 -3.45
CA ALA A 270 -12.89 11.59 -2.82
C ALA A 270 -13.37 12.48 -1.66
N GLY A 271 -14.57 13.06 -1.79
CA GLY A 271 -15.21 13.90 -0.76
C GLY A 271 -15.53 13.15 0.55
N ARG A 272 -15.47 11.82 0.56
CA ARG A 272 -15.67 10.99 1.77
C ARG A 272 -14.39 10.82 2.59
N VAL A 273 -13.22 11.18 2.04
CA VAL A 273 -11.95 11.13 2.77
C VAL A 273 -11.93 12.29 3.77
N ARG A 274 -12.21 12.01 5.03
CA ARG A 274 -12.26 13.00 6.12
C ARG A 274 -10.88 13.32 6.68
N ALA A 275 -9.95 12.37 6.60
CA ALA A 275 -8.60 12.53 7.11
C ALA A 275 -7.80 13.53 6.26
N PRO A 276 -6.96 14.38 6.86
CA PRO A 276 -6.03 15.20 6.12
C PRO A 276 -5.06 14.35 5.28
N VAL A 277 -4.82 14.79 4.04
CA VAL A 277 -3.93 14.10 3.10
C VAL A 277 -2.70 14.96 2.82
N LEU A 278 -1.51 14.37 2.97
CA LEU A 278 -0.26 14.88 2.45
C LEU A 278 0.04 14.20 1.12
N TRP A 279 0.03 14.98 0.03
CA TRP A 279 0.25 14.50 -1.32
C TRP A 279 1.67 14.84 -1.77
N LEU A 280 2.52 13.83 -2.00
CA LEU A 280 3.93 13.99 -2.34
C LEU A 280 4.22 13.48 -3.75
N THR A 281 4.85 14.29 -4.60
CA THR A 281 5.22 13.91 -5.96
C THR A 281 6.60 14.47 -6.35
N GLY A 282 7.27 13.83 -7.32
CA GLY A 282 8.53 14.31 -7.89
C GLY A 282 8.36 15.33 -9.02
N GLY A 283 7.13 15.47 -9.53
CA GLY A 283 6.80 16.34 -10.66
C GLY A 283 5.30 16.37 -10.89
N PRO A 284 4.83 16.95 -11.98
CA PRO A 284 3.41 16.95 -12.31
C PRO A 284 2.90 15.52 -12.45
N GLY A 285 1.79 15.23 -11.78
CA GLY A 285 1.08 13.96 -11.89
C GLY A 285 0.34 13.81 -13.22
N SER A 286 -0.30 12.65 -13.42
CA SER A 286 -1.30 12.53 -14.47
C SER A 286 -2.50 13.44 -14.18
N GLN A 287 -3.27 13.78 -15.21
CA GLN A 287 -4.49 14.62 -15.04
C GLN A 287 -5.44 13.98 -14.01
N GLU A 288 -5.56 12.65 -14.03
CA GLU A 288 -6.40 11.92 -13.08
C GLU A 288 -5.92 12.06 -11.63
N ALA A 289 -4.59 12.13 -11.42
CA ALA A 289 -4.00 12.33 -10.11
C ALA A 289 -4.24 13.77 -9.61
N GLU A 290 -4.11 14.75 -10.48
CA GLU A 290 -4.40 16.15 -10.16
C GLU A 290 -5.89 16.38 -9.88
N ASP A 291 -6.78 15.80 -10.69
CA ASP A 291 -8.22 15.85 -10.47
C ASP A 291 -8.58 15.28 -9.09
N LEU A 292 -8.01 14.13 -8.72
CA LEU A 292 -8.23 13.53 -7.42
C LEU A 292 -7.71 14.42 -6.29
N ARG A 293 -6.49 14.94 -6.43
CA ARG A 293 -5.87 15.84 -5.44
C ARG A 293 -6.75 17.04 -5.13
N HIS A 294 -7.34 17.65 -6.17
CA HIS A 294 -8.25 18.79 -6.02
C HIS A 294 -9.61 18.43 -5.42
N ALA A 295 -10.07 17.19 -5.63
CA ALA A 295 -11.33 16.71 -5.09
C ALA A 295 -11.25 16.30 -3.59
N LEU A 296 -10.05 16.10 -3.04
CA LEU A 296 -9.84 15.75 -1.64
C LEU A 296 -10.08 16.96 -0.72
N PRO A 297 -10.97 16.88 0.30
CA PRO A 297 -11.38 18.04 1.10
C PRO A 297 -10.26 18.72 1.89
N ALA A 298 -9.27 17.95 2.34
CA ALA A 298 -8.17 18.43 3.18
C ALA A 298 -6.83 17.89 2.66
N CYS A 299 -6.43 18.33 1.48
CA CYS A 299 -5.20 17.91 0.82
C CYS A 299 -4.16 19.02 0.77
N ARG A 300 -2.98 18.74 1.31
CA ARG A 300 -1.78 19.56 1.17
C ARG A 300 -0.79 18.84 0.27
N SER A 301 -0.32 19.49 -0.77
CA SER A 301 0.65 18.90 -1.69
C SER A 301 2.04 19.50 -1.52
N LEU A 302 3.06 18.66 -1.74
CA LEU A 302 4.44 19.07 -1.88
C LEU A 302 5.03 18.37 -3.10
N VAL A 303 5.53 19.16 -4.03
CA VAL A 303 6.29 18.68 -5.17
C VAL A 303 7.78 18.75 -4.82
N ILE A 304 8.52 17.68 -5.09
CA ILE A 304 9.98 17.60 -4.93
C ILE A 304 10.58 17.64 -6.35
N PRO A 305 10.95 18.82 -6.85
CA PRO A 305 11.28 18.98 -8.26
C PRO A 305 12.46 18.10 -8.70
N GLY A 306 12.29 17.42 -9.82
CA GLY A 306 13.31 16.53 -10.39
C GLY A 306 13.38 15.14 -9.76
N ALA A 307 12.66 14.87 -8.69
CA ALA A 307 12.58 13.51 -8.13
C ALA A 307 11.82 12.55 -9.05
N ARG A 308 12.23 11.30 -9.05
CA ARG A 308 11.51 10.18 -9.70
C ARG A 308 10.43 9.62 -8.79
N PRO A 309 9.49 8.82 -9.32
CA PRO A 309 8.30 8.40 -8.56
C PRO A 309 8.57 7.63 -7.26
N ALA A 310 9.61 6.79 -7.18
CA ALA A 310 9.91 6.05 -5.96
C ALA A 310 10.62 6.92 -4.93
N LEU A 311 9.94 7.95 -4.40
CA LEU A 311 10.49 8.96 -3.50
C LEU A 311 11.19 8.36 -2.27
N HIS A 312 10.70 7.26 -1.74
CA HIS A 312 11.31 6.54 -0.61
C HIS A 312 12.61 5.80 -0.98
N LEU A 313 12.82 5.55 -2.26
CA LEU A 313 14.04 4.92 -2.81
C LEU A 313 14.91 5.93 -3.57
N GLU A 314 14.59 7.21 -3.55
CA GLU A 314 15.33 8.22 -4.29
C GLU A 314 16.73 8.48 -3.70
N ALA A 315 17.59 9.11 -4.51
CA ALA A 315 18.86 9.59 -4.03
C ALA A 315 18.65 10.63 -2.93
N ALA A 316 19.62 10.74 -2.02
CA ALA A 316 19.52 11.50 -0.78
C ALA A 316 19.02 12.95 -0.98
N THR A 317 19.41 13.61 -2.09
CA THR A 317 18.98 14.97 -2.42
C THR A 317 17.46 15.14 -2.51
N TRP A 318 16.77 14.13 -3.07
CA TRP A 318 15.31 14.15 -3.23
C TRP A 318 14.57 13.36 -2.14
N ARG A 319 15.21 12.28 -1.65
CA ARG A 319 14.63 11.45 -0.60
C ARG A 319 14.51 12.18 0.74
N ARG A 320 15.52 12.99 1.08
CA ARG A 320 15.54 13.73 2.35
C ARG A 320 14.35 14.69 2.49
N PRO A 321 14.04 15.59 1.55
CA PRO A 321 12.83 16.43 1.62
C PRO A 321 11.54 15.61 1.72
N TRP A 322 11.47 14.46 1.05
CA TRP A 322 10.33 13.54 1.17
C TRP A 322 10.19 13.01 2.60
N PHE A 323 11.28 12.51 3.17
CA PHE A 323 11.29 11.96 4.52
C PHE A 323 10.93 13.01 5.56
N GLU A 324 11.52 14.20 5.48
CA GLU A 324 11.23 15.33 6.37
C GLU A 324 9.76 15.74 6.28
N ALA A 325 9.16 15.74 5.09
CA ALA A 325 7.74 16.02 4.91
C ALA A 325 6.84 14.95 5.55
N VAL A 326 7.19 13.66 5.39
CA VAL A 326 6.47 12.56 6.04
C VAL A 326 6.57 12.65 7.54
N ALA A 327 7.78 12.73 8.10
CA ALA A 327 8.01 12.80 9.54
C ALA A 327 7.37 14.05 10.17
N GLY A 328 7.48 15.21 9.51
CA GLY A 328 6.85 16.45 9.94
C GLY A 328 5.32 16.38 9.94
N PHE A 329 4.72 15.76 8.92
CA PHE A 329 3.28 15.54 8.88
C PHE A 329 2.79 14.65 10.03
N VAL A 330 3.52 13.58 10.36
CA VAL A 330 3.20 12.72 11.49
C VAL A 330 3.35 13.47 12.81
N ALA A 331 4.45 14.23 13.00
CA ALA A 331 4.69 15.03 14.20
C ALA A 331 3.57 16.06 14.44
N GLU A 332 3.08 16.73 13.39
CA GLU A 332 1.94 17.65 13.47
C GLU A 332 0.68 16.96 14.06
N LYS A 333 0.42 15.70 13.69
CA LYS A 333 -0.73 14.96 14.23
C LYS A 333 -0.50 14.55 15.68
N VAL A 334 0.74 14.22 16.06
CA VAL A 334 1.10 13.97 17.47
C VAL A 334 0.83 15.19 18.34
N ASP A 335 1.25 16.38 17.90
CA ASP A 335 1.09 17.61 18.66
C ASP A 335 -0.39 17.98 18.80
N ARG A 336 -1.19 17.83 17.76
CA ARG A 336 -2.65 18.03 17.82
C ARG A 336 -3.32 17.07 18.79
N SER A 337 -2.97 15.78 18.76
CA SER A 337 -3.52 14.78 19.68
C SER A 337 -3.19 15.12 21.13
N ARG A 338 -1.96 15.59 21.42
CA ARG A 338 -1.55 16.04 22.75
C ARG A 338 -2.30 17.28 23.20
N ALA A 339 -2.46 18.27 22.33
CA ALA A 339 -3.21 19.48 22.64
C ALA A 339 -4.67 19.19 23.01
N VAL A 340 -5.34 18.33 22.25
CA VAL A 340 -6.72 17.90 22.55
C VAL A 340 -6.79 17.20 23.91
N LYS A 341 -5.81 16.35 24.25
CA LYS A 341 -5.77 15.65 25.54
C LYS A 341 -5.61 16.64 26.71
N ILE A 342 -4.72 17.62 26.58
CA ILE A 342 -4.53 18.66 27.61
C ILE A 342 -5.82 19.44 27.82
N VAL A 343 -6.49 19.86 26.75
CA VAL A 343 -7.77 20.59 26.85
C VAL A 343 -8.85 19.77 27.57
N HIS A 344 -8.97 18.48 27.27
CA HIS A 344 -9.93 17.61 27.95
C HIS A 344 -9.58 17.37 29.41
N GLN A 345 -8.30 17.26 29.74
CA GLN A 345 -7.84 17.10 31.11
C GLN A 345 -8.11 18.37 31.95
N VAL A 346 -7.76 19.54 31.40
CA VAL A 346 -8.03 20.84 32.05
C VAL A 346 -9.53 21.07 32.20
N ALA A 347 -10.34 20.73 31.18
CA ALA A 347 -11.81 20.85 31.26
C ALA A 347 -12.44 19.87 32.25
N GLY A 348 -11.83 18.68 32.44
CA GLY A 348 -12.27 17.69 33.42
C GLY A 348 -11.91 18.01 34.85
N ASP A 349 -10.83 18.77 35.07
CA ASP A 349 -10.35 19.20 36.39
C ASP A 349 -11.07 20.46 36.92
N TYR A 350 -11.89 21.12 36.08
CA TYR A 350 -12.73 22.20 36.57
C TYR A 350 -13.98 21.62 37.28
N PRO A 351 -14.13 21.81 38.60
CA PRO A 351 -15.33 21.37 39.30
C PRO A 351 -16.55 22.06 38.69
N ALA A 352 -17.55 21.26 38.32
CA ALA A 352 -18.82 21.73 37.71
C ALA A 352 -19.62 22.67 38.66
N ARG A 353 -19.13 22.91 39.86
CA ARG A 353 -19.68 23.87 40.84
C ARG A 353 -18.55 24.48 41.66
N ILE A 354 -18.40 25.78 41.61
CA ILE A 354 -17.70 26.54 42.65
C ILE A 354 -18.66 26.56 43.83
N PRO A 355 -18.31 25.99 45.02
CA PRO A 355 -19.16 26.07 46.18
C PRO A 355 -19.35 27.55 46.59
N GLY A 356 -20.59 28.04 46.59
CA GLY A 356 -20.91 29.38 47.04
C GLY A 356 -21.43 30.40 46.01
N PHE A 357 -21.54 29.98 44.70
CA PHE A 357 -22.20 30.83 43.70
C PHE A 357 -23.62 30.32 43.39
N PRO A 358 -24.63 31.20 43.46
CA PRO A 358 -25.99 30.84 43.08
C PRO A 358 -26.07 30.58 41.56
N ALA A 359 -26.89 29.62 41.14
CA ALA A 359 -27.19 29.37 39.73
C ALA A 359 -27.75 30.64 39.09
N ALA A 360 -27.20 31.04 37.95
CA ALA A 360 -27.79 32.12 37.15
C ALA A 360 -29.20 31.76 36.72
N PRO A 361 -30.12 32.74 36.62
CA PRO A 361 -31.53 32.55 36.34
C PRO A 361 -31.82 31.94 34.97
#